data_dd7190872e93d8ebacc65597a3384d95
#
_entry.id   dd7190872e93d8ebacc65597a3384d95
#
_cell.length_a   1.000
_cell.length_b   1.000
_cell.length_c   1.000
_cell.angle_alpha   90.00
_cell.angle_beta   90.00
_cell.angle_gamma   90.00
#
_symmetry.space_group_name_H-M   'P 1'
#
loop_
_entity.id
_entity.type
_entity.pdbx_description
1 polymer ?
#
loop_
_entity_poly.entity_id
_entity_poly.type
_entity_poly.pdbx_seq_one_letter_code
_entity_poly.pdbx_strand_id
1 'polypeptide(L)'
;MNVQEQLRQAIDQQQHRLQASVPRDRQAAVLALIRTQDRLPHPPAIEPLPDIFSGRRLANLGGNKALQLCVDSTGDEAQAASAPSGAGLDGWAEQFLQECSELAEAEMVLAHCESGFMRIVADGNRTFDAWITTKRAPTSWRERADIDWWAAWLARRHEPELRALRLDQPDTASSDPGHDRPYRRLANLRLQMMAYQLGYPPEAVIGGCTVQTYCDVLELLISWALEARDRGEPATPRSERSLVAALASALVADRAVIDRAVSAFTLDRESAAYHAAVPGVAAAPLVRIDPSRVICSVHGLTTQPLLFLTRELRRRAAEEYHNSAYLREGVFRQDLYRLFQDKRFVTSAGRIELRRDSGNVRTDIDAVVFDRKTGTLGFFELKSQDPFARSTAELNRQGDNVFYANRQISGVLAWLNRHGAADELLGRVDSRTARTFRAQKVYPFVLGRYLAHFSDGPEPDRRAAWGTWPQVLRLLDGQPVRATDANPLASLFTRLTKDVPLIHPPAGDSPREIIIGDARLTVHPSYAAFQTNAANEHMR
;
A
#
# COMPACT_ATOMS: atom_id res chain seq x y z
N MET A 1 -13.85 -26.96 21.85
CA MET A 1 -12.93 -26.14 21.02
C MET A 1 -13.81 -25.20 20.21
N ASN A 2 -13.54 -23.89 20.22
CA ASN A 2 -14.31 -22.96 19.41
C ASN A 2 -13.91 -23.07 17.92
N VAL A 3 -14.71 -22.51 17.02
CA VAL A 3 -14.50 -22.64 15.56
C VAL A 3 -13.17 -22.01 15.12
N GLN A 4 -12.78 -20.88 15.71
CA GLN A 4 -11.49 -20.24 15.39
C GLN A 4 -10.29 -21.10 15.82
N GLU A 5 -10.38 -21.78 16.97
CA GLU A 5 -9.34 -22.73 17.42
C GLU A 5 -9.24 -23.96 16.49
N GLN A 6 -10.38 -24.44 15.95
CA GLN A 6 -10.37 -25.53 14.96
C GLN A 6 -9.69 -25.11 13.67
N LEU A 7 -9.98 -23.90 13.16
CA LEU A 7 -9.32 -23.36 11.97
C LEU A 7 -7.83 -23.16 12.23
N ARG A 8 -7.44 -22.60 13.40
CA ARG A 8 -6.02 -22.45 13.76
C ARG A 8 -5.30 -23.78 13.77
N GLN A 9 -5.90 -24.80 14.37
CA GLN A 9 -5.30 -26.15 14.36
C GLN A 9 -5.11 -26.71 12.95
N ALA A 10 -6.07 -26.50 12.02
CA ALA A 10 -5.91 -26.90 10.62
C ALA A 10 -4.76 -26.15 9.93
N ILE A 11 -4.66 -24.85 10.17
CA ILE A 11 -3.57 -23.99 9.67
C ILE A 11 -2.21 -24.50 10.18
N ASP A 12 -2.08 -24.74 11.49
CA ASP A 12 -0.83 -25.22 12.10
C ASP A 12 -0.42 -26.60 11.54
N GLN A 13 -1.37 -27.51 11.38
CA GLN A 13 -1.12 -28.82 10.78
C GLN A 13 -0.63 -28.72 9.34
N GLN A 14 -1.25 -27.83 8.54
CA GLN A 14 -0.82 -27.59 7.16
C GLN A 14 0.58 -26.98 7.11
N GLN A 15 0.86 -26.00 7.97
CA GLN A 15 2.18 -25.39 8.05
C GLN A 15 3.27 -26.44 8.38
N HIS A 16 3.05 -27.31 9.35
CA HIS A 16 3.99 -28.40 9.67
C HIS A 16 4.19 -29.36 8.50
N ARG A 17 3.11 -29.71 7.78
CA ARG A 17 3.19 -30.56 6.59
C ARG A 17 4.04 -29.91 5.49
N LEU A 18 3.80 -28.63 5.21
CA LEU A 18 4.57 -27.87 4.24
C LEU A 18 6.05 -27.78 4.64
N GLN A 19 6.32 -27.50 5.91
CA GLN A 19 7.70 -27.43 6.42
C GLN A 19 8.44 -28.76 6.25
N ALA A 20 7.77 -29.89 6.47
CA ALA A 20 8.34 -31.22 6.26
C ALA A 20 8.55 -31.56 4.77
N SER A 21 7.83 -30.93 3.84
CA SER A 21 7.95 -31.14 2.39
C SER A 21 9.06 -30.33 1.73
N VAL A 22 9.73 -29.41 2.47
CA VAL A 22 10.80 -28.59 1.91
C VAL A 22 12.03 -29.46 1.56
N PRO A 23 12.59 -29.33 0.33
CA PRO A 23 13.78 -30.07 -0.09
C PRO A 23 14.99 -29.85 0.82
N ARG A 24 15.85 -30.85 0.94
CA ARG A 24 17.11 -30.78 1.73
C ARG A 24 18.04 -29.69 1.22
N ASP A 25 18.19 -29.57 -0.10
CA ASP A 25 18.93 -28.46 -0.72
C ASP A 25 18.11 -27.20 -0.70
N ARG A 26 18.24 -26.42 0.38
CA ARG A 26 17.52 -25.19 0.63
C ARG A 26 17.81 -24.11 -0.41
N GLN A 27 19.05 -24.02 -0.87
CA GLN A 27 19.44 -23.02 -1.86
C GLN A 27 18.76 -23.32 -3.21
N ALA A 28 18.74 -24.59 -3.60
CA ALA A 28 18.03 -25.02 -4.80
C ALA A 28 16.50 -24.81 -4.66
N ALA A 29 15.92 -25.07 -3.49
CA ALA A 29 14.50 -24.85 -3.21
C ALA A 29 14.13 -23.36 -3.32
N VAL A 30 14.88 -22.46 -2.67
CA VAL A 30 14.68 -20.99 -2.76
C VAL A 30 14.82 -20.52 -4.19
N LEU A 31 15.83 -20.98 -4.91
CA LEU A 31 16.05 -20.63 -6.32
C LEU A 31 14.88 -21.08 -7.21
N ALA A 32 14.38 -22.30 -7.01
CA ALA A 32 13.22 -22.83 -7.74
C ALA A 32 11.96 -21.99 -7.47
N LEU A 33 11.70 -21.60 -6.22
CA LEU A 33 10.58 -20.73 -5.85
C LEU A 33 10.67 -19.38 -6.53
N ILE A 34 11.82 -18.71 -6.51
CA ILE A 34 12.02 -17.42 -7.16
C ILE A 34 11.80 -17.53 -8.67
N ARG A 35 12.37 -18.56 -9.32
CA ARG A 35 12.17 -18.79 -10.75
C ARG A 35 10.70 -19.06 -11.10
N THR A 36 9.99 -19.78 -10.24
CA THR A 36 8.55 -20.00 -10.41
C THR A 36 7.77 -18.68 -10.30
N GLN A 37 8.07 -17.85 -9.29
CA GLN A 37 7.47 -16.51 -9.17
C GLN A 37 7.79 -15.62 -10.38
N ASP A 38 9.02 -15.63 -10.87
CA ASP A 38 9.45 -14.82 -12.02
C ASP A 38 8.78 -15.22 -13.35
N ARG A 39 8.23 -16.44 -13.45
CA ARG A 39 7.40 -16.91 -14.59
C ARG A 39 5.95 -16.46 -14.50
N LEU A 40 5.48 -16.01 -13.32
CA LEU A 40 4.09 -15.56 -13.17
C LEU A 40 3.82 -14.33 -14.03
N PRO A 41 2.57 -14.18 -14.55
CA PRO A 41 2.19 -12.98 -15.28
C PRO A 41 2.45 -11.74 -14.43
N HIS A 42 3.27 -10.83 -14.94
CA HIS A 42 3.53 -9.58 -14.25
C HIS A 42 2.26 -8.71 -14.25
N PRO A 43 1.92 -8.12 -13.11
CA PRO A 43 0.85 -7.15 -13.05
C PRO A 43 1.17 -5.96 -13.98
N PRO A 44 0.17 -5.26 -14.50
CA PRO A 44 0.37 -4.01 -15.20
C PRO A 44 1.20 -3.05 -14.31
N ALA A 45 1.96 -2.16 -14.92
CA ALA A 45 2.92 -1.28 -14.24
C ALA A 45 2.35 -0.48 -13.05
N ILE A 46 1.04 -0.41 -12.96
CA ILE A 46 0.29 0.17 -11.84
C ILE A 46 -0.79 -0.84 -11.47
N GLU A 47 -0.57 -1.58 -10.41
CA GLU A 47 -1.71 -2.20 -9.72
C GLU A 47 -2.31 -1.15 -8.79
N PRO A 48 -3.65 -0.98 -8.85
CA PRO A 48 -4.36 -0.34 -7.76
C PRO A 48 -4.01 -1.07 -6.45
N LEU A 49 -4.17 -0.40 -5.32
CA LEU A 49 -3.95 -1.01 -4.00
C LEU A 49 -4.51 -2.43 -4.00
N PRO A 50 -3.68 -3.44 -3.69
CA PRO A 50 -4.04 -4.82 -3.93
C PRO A 50 -5.36 -5.14 -3.24
N ASP A 51 -6.29 -5.65 -4.03
CA ASP A 51 -7.56 -6.15 -3.56
C ASP A 51 -7.34 -7.30 -2.59
N ILE A 52 -7.89 -7.19 -1.38
CA ILE A 52 -7.84 -8.25 -0.40
C ILE A 52 -8.55 -9.50 -0.93
N PHE A 53 -9.36 -9.39 -1.95
CA PHE A 53 -10.26 -10.43 -2.45
C PHE A 53 -10.08 -10.84 -3.93
N SER A 54 -9.06 -10.33 -4.68
CA SER A 54 -8.88 -10.71 -6.09
C SER A 54 -8.06 -11.98 -6.29
N GLY A 55 -8.46 -12.83 -7.23
CA GLY A 55 -7.79 -14.11 -7.54
C GLY A 55 -6.35 -14.00 -8.08
N ARG A 56 -5.91 -12.82 -8.58
CA ARG A 56 -4.52 -12.56 -8.97
C ARG A 56 -3.53 -12.53 -7.82
N ARG A 57 -4.03 -12.53 -6.60
CA ARG A 57 -3.30 -12.43 -5.36
C ARG A 57 -2.64 -13.71 -4.87
N LEU A 58 -3.16 -14.86 -5.24
CA LEU A 58 -2.66 -16.13 -4.72
C LEU A 58 -1.14 -16.27 -4.89
N ALA A 59 -0.64 -15.85 -6.04
CA ALA A 59 0.77 -15.91 -6.35
C ALA A 59 1.64 -14.98 -5.48
N ASN A 60 1.09 -13.84 -5.04
CA ASN A 60 1.82 -12.88 -4.19
C ASN A 60 1.66 -13.20 -2.69
N LEU A 61 0.56 -13.81 -2.28
CA LEU A 61 0.30 -14.15 -0.87
C LEU A 61 1.28 -15.18 -0.33
N GLY A 62 1.53 -16.23 -1.09
CA GLY A 62 2.35 -17.37 -0.65
C GLY A 62 3.85 -17.16 -0.76
N GLY A 63 4.32 -16.17 -1.52
CA GLY A 63 5.74 -16.02 -1.84
C GLY A 63 6.64 -15.88 -0.62
N ASN A 64 6.35 -14.92 0.25
CA ASN A 64 7.14 -14.72 1.46
C ASN A 64 6.95 -15.85 2.48
N LYS A 65 5.75 -16.48 2.53
CA LYS A 65 5.49 -17.66 3.36
C LYS A 65 6.30 -18.86 2.90
N ALA A 66 6.34 -19.11 1.60
CA ALA A 66 7.14 -20.18 1.00
C ALA A 66 8.64 -19.98 1.28
N LEU A 67 9.15 -18.75 1.08
CA LEU A 67 10.53 -18.41 1.38
C LEU A 67 10.83 -18.55 2.88
N GLN A 68 9.94 -18.10 3.77
CA GLN A 68 10.08 -18.28 5.22
C GLN A 68 10.23 -19.76 5.57
N LEU A 69 9.32 -20.62 5.11
CA LEU A 69 9.37 -22.05 5.42
C LEU A 69 10.66 -22.70 4.92
N CYS A 70 11.21 -22.26 3.79
CA CYS A 70 12.52 -22.73 3.29
C CYS A 70 13.69 -22.27 4.16
N VAL A 71 13.63 -21.05 4.70
CA VAL A 71 14.72 -20.43 5.48
C VAL A 71 14.71 -20.90 6.94
N ASP A 72 13.50 -21.05 7.54
CA ASP A 72 13.32 -21.42 8.96
C ASP A 72 13.50 -22.90 9.25
N SER A 73 13.39 -23.77 8.25
CA SER A 73 13.49 -25.21 8.48
C SER A 73 14.92 -25.63 8.85
N THR A 74 15.30 -25.31 10.07
CA THR A 74 16.50 -25.84 10.75
C THR A 74 16.23 -27.23 11.36
N GLY A 75 15.21 -27.92 10.86
CA GLY A 75 14.77 -29.22 11.37
C GLY A 75 15.74 -30.34 11.07
N ASP A 76 15.83 -31.26 12.01
CA ASP A 76 16.57 -32.50 11.99
C ASP A 76 16.72 -33.08 10.59
N GLU A 77 17.97 -33.29 10.18
CA GLU A 77 18.36 -33.98 8.94
C GLU A 77 17.73 -35.37 8.80
N ALA A 78 17.14 -35.92 9.86
CA ALA A 78 16.64 -37.29 9.95
C ALA A 78 15.24 -37.52 9.34
N GLN A 79 14.42 -36.49 9.13
CA GLN A 79 13.00 -36.64 8.68
C GLN A 79 12.68 -36.14 7.27
N ALA A 80 13.64 -35.55 6.55
CA ALA A 80 13.38 -35.08 5.20
C ALA A 80 13.13 -36.26 4.26
N ALA A 81 11.88 -36.43 3.82
CA ALA A 81 11.48 -37.36 2.77
C ALA A 81 12.36 -37.21 1.54
N SER A 82 12.46 -38.24 0.70
CA SER A 82 13.22 -38.25 -0.55
C SER A 82 12.79 -37.06 -1.43
N ALA A 83 13.55 -35.95 -1.34
CA ALA A 83 13.23 -34.75 -2.06
C ALA A 83 13.49 -34.91 -3.56
N PRO A 84 12.68 -34.34 -4.44
CA PRO A 84 12.90 -34.36 -5.87
C PRO A 84 14.24 -33.71 -6.21
N SER A 85 15.03 -34.35 -7.05
CA SER A 85 16.29 -33.82 -7.58
C SER A 85 16.08 -33.26 -8.98
N GLY A 86 16.64 -32.10 -9.27
CA GLY A 86 16.68 -31.51 -10.62
C GLY A 86 15.31 -31.16 -11.20
N ALA A 87 14.88 -31.85 -12.24
CA ALA A 87 13.62 -31.56 -12.97
C ALA A 87 12.34 -31.63 -12.12
N GLY A 88 12.38 -32.28 -10.95
CA GLY A 88 11.24 -32.34 -10.01
C GLY A 88 11.07 -31.07 -9.16
N LEU A 89 12.11 -30.21 -9.07
CA LEU A 89 12.06 -29.00 -8.22
C LEU A 89 11.10 -27.94 -8.74
N ASP A 90 10.98 -27.77 -10.04
CA ASP A 90 10.06 -26.76 -10.62
C ASP A 90 8.59 -27.12 -10.31
N GLY A 91 8.21 -28.40 -10.52
CA GLY A 91 6.86 -28.86 -10.16
C GLY A 91 6.57 -28.79 -8.66
N TRP A 92 7.57 -29.13 -7.83
CA TRP A 92 7.47 -28.93 -6.39
C TRP A 92 7.26 -27.45 -6.03
N ALA A 93 8.04 -26.53 -6.64
CA ALA A 93 7.96 -25.12 -6.33
C ALA A 93 6.58 -24.50 -6.69
N GLU A 94 6.00 -24.91 -7.83
CA GLU A 94 4.66 -24.47 -8.24
C GLU A 94 3.59 -24.92 -7.25
N GLN A 95 3.58 -26.21 -6.89
CA GLN A 95 2.63 -26.75 -5.91
C GLN A 95 2.84 -26.13 -4.53
N PHE A 96 4.09 -26.03 -4.07
CA PHE A 96 4.44 -25.47 -2.77
C PHE A 96 4.04 -24.00 -2.65
N LEU A 97 4.24 -23.20 -3.70
CA LEU A 97 3.83 -21.80 -3.76
C LEU A 97 2.31 -21.67 -3.67
N GLN A 98 1.57 -22.53 -4.37
CA GLN A 98 0.11 -22.56 -4.33
C GLN A 98 -0.39 -22.92 -2.91
N GLU A 99 0.12 -23.97 -2.30
CA GLU A 99 -0.28 -24.38 -0.96
C GLU A 99 0.10 -23.33 0.11
N CYS A 100 1.26 -22.67 -0.04
CA CYS A 100 1.65 -21.56 0.83
C CYS A 100 0.73 -20.33 0.63
N SER A 101 0.21 -20.09 -0.57
CA SER A 101 -0.74 -19.01 -0.84
C SER A 101 -2.07 -19.28 -0.17
N GLU A 102 -2.57 -20.49 -0.23
CA GLU A 102 -3.79 -20.91 0.44
C GLU A 102 -3.66 -20.83 1.97
N LEU A 103 -2.51 -21.28 2.50
CA LEU A 103 -2.19 -21.17 3.92
C LEU A 103 -2.17 -19.70 4.38
N ALA A 104 -1.48 -18.83 3.66
CA ALA A 104 -1.37 -17.41 3.99
C ALA A 104 -2.74 -16.70 3.93
N GLU A 105 -3.60 -17.10 2.99
CA GLU A 105 -4.96 -16.58 2.92
C GLU A 105 -5.83 -17.04 4.09
N ALA A 106 -5.70 -18.31 4.50
CA ALA A 106 -6.40 -18.83 5.67
C ALA A 106 -5.96 -18.14 6.97
N GLU A 107 -4.65 -17.88 7.14
CA GLU A 107 -4.11 -17.09 8.25
C GLU A 107 -4.70 -15.66 8.27
N MET A 108 -4.85 -15.04 7.11
CA MET A 108 -5.48 -13.72 6.99
C MET A 108 -6.97 -13.76 7.38
N VAL A 109 -7.72 -14.76 6.94
CA VAL A 109 -9.13 -14.94 7.32
C VAL A 109 -9.25 -15.14 8.83
N LEU A 110 -8.39 -15.98 9.42
CA LEU A 110 -8.37 -16.20 10.87
C LEU A 110 -8.11 -14.88 11.63
N ALA A 111 -7.11 -14.12 11.23
CA ALA A 111 -6.80 -12.82 11.84
C ALA A 111 -7.97 -11.82 11.70
N HIS A 112 -8.69 -11.84 10.58
CA HIS A 112 -9.91 -11.04 10.40
C HIS A 112 -11.06 -11.51 11.28
N CYS A 113 -11.19 -12.82 11.51
CA CYS A 113 -12.18 -13.37 12.44
C CYS A 113 -11.86 -12.98 13.89
N GLU A 114 -10.60 -13.06 14.31
CA GLU A 114 -10.15 -12.68 15.66
C GLU A 114 -10.37 -11.20 15.96
N SER A 115 -10.28 -10.35 14.95
CA SER A 115 -10.51 -8.91 15.08
C SER A 115 -11.97 -8.48 14.87
N GLY A 116 -12.86 -9.43 14.54
CA GLY A 116 -14.27 -9.18 14.31
C GLY A 116 -14.61 -8.59 12.95
N PHE A 117 -13.65 -8.48 12.01
CA PHE A 117 -13.95 -8.09 10.60
C PHE A 117 -14.67 -9.20 9.83
N MET A 118 -14.44 -10.44 10.21
CA MET A 118 -15.12 -11.59 9.66
C MET A 118 -15.73 -12.43 10.78
N ARG A 119 -16.78 -13.16 10.45
CA ARG A 119 -17.36 -14.20 11.29
C ARG A 119 -17.13 -15.54 10.62
N ILE A 120 -16.80 -16.56 11.41
CA ILE A 120 -16.62 -17.93 10.94
C ILE A 120 -17.61 -18.87 11.61
N VAL A 121 -18.11 -19.83 10.84
CA VAL A 121 -18.96 -20.93 11.31
C VAL A 121 -18.36 -22.24 10.79
N ALA A 122 -18.44 -23.30 11.57
CA ALA A 122 -18.08 -24.64 11.13
C ALA A 122 -19.36 -25.38 10.68
N ASP A 123 -19.30 -25.97 9.48
CA ASP A 123 -20.35 -26.87 8.97
C ASP A 123 -19.83 -28.32 9.02
N GLY A 124 -19.67 -28.85 10.25
CA GLY A 124 -19.24 -30.25 10.47
C GLY A 124 -17.74 -30.50 10.25
N ASN A 125 -17.37 -31.66 9.73
CA ASN A 125 -16.02 -32.18 9.65
C ASN A 125 -15.03 -31.30 8.85
N ARG A 126 -14.36 -30.35 9.53
CA ARG A 126 -13.27 -29.51 8.95
C ARG A 126 -13.68 -28.66 7.75
N THR A 127 -14.98 -28.32 7.68
CA THR A 127 -15.50 -27.35 6.71
C THR A 127 -15.86 -26.07 7.44
N PHE A 128 -15.38 -24.96 6.94
CA PHE A 128 -15.53 -23.64 7.53
C PHE A 128 -16.11 -22.68 6.51
N ASP A 129 -17.05 -21.85 6.96
CA ASP A 129 -17.59 -20.74 6.19
C ASP A 129 -17.27 -19.42 6.88
N ALA A 130 -16.68 -18.47 6.18
CA ALA A 130 -16.31 -17.15 6.69
C ALA A 130 -17.03 -16.05 5.91
N TRP A 131 -17.63 -15.11 6.64
CA TRP A 131 -18.36 -13.96 6.09
C TRP A 131 -17.78 -12.64 6.59
N ILE A 132 -17.78 -11.63 5.71
CA ILE A 132 -17.45 -10.26 6.10
C ILE A 132 -18.57 -9.74 7.01
N THR A 133 -18.20 -9.20 8.18
CA THR A 133 -19.13 -8.50 9.07
C THR A 133 -19.26 -7.04 8.65
N THR A 134 -20.32 -6.34 9.08
CA THR A 134 -20.43 -4.88 8.89
C THR A 134 -19.46 -4.09 9.73
N LYS A 135 -18.76 -4.73 10.68
CA LYS A 135 -17.86 -4.04 11.59
C LYS A 135 -16.53 -3.77 10.90
N ARG A 136 -16.23 -2.48 10.70
CA ARG A 136 -14.92 -1.97 10.28
C ARG A 136 -14.40 -2.46 8.92
N ALA A 137 -15.27 -2.67 7.94
CA ALA A 137 -14.79 -2.83 6.58
C ALA A 137 -14.01 -1.55 6.18
N PRO A 138 -12.70 -1.64 5.91
CA PRO A 138 -11.85 -0.45 5.81
C PRO A 138 -12.03 0.33 4.51
N THR A 139 -12.86 -0.15 3.59
CA THR A 139 -13.08 0.52 2.31
C THR A 139 -14.51 0.32 1.83
N SER A 140 -15.14 1.42 1.46
CA SER A 140 -16.29 1.30 0.59
C SER A 140 -15.83 0.84 -0.80
N TRP A 141 -16.65 0.06 -1.48
CA TRP A 141 -16.41 -0.36 -2.87
C TRP A 141 -16.18 0.83 -3.81
N ARG A 142 -16.74 1.97 -3.47
CA ARG A 142 -16.59 3.18 -4.24
C ARG A 142 -15.23 3.84 -4.06
N GLU A 143 -14.70 3.91 -2.84
CA GLU A 143 -13.33 4.38 -2.60
C GLU A 143 -12.33 3.52 -3.35
N ARG A 144 -12.60 2.22 -3.44
CA ARG A 144 -11.81 1.31 -4.25
C ARG A 144 -11.91 1.64 -5.74
N ALA A 145 -13.13 1.84 -6.28
CA ALA A 145 -13.31 2.24 -7.67
C ALA A 145 -12.61 3.58 -7.97
N ASP A 146 -12.57 4.50 -7.01
CA ASP A 146 -11.83 5.76 -7.13
C ASP A 146 -10.30 5.53 -7.14
N ILE A 147 -9.79 4.57 -6.35
CA ILE A 147 -8.38 4.15 -6.39
C ILE A 147 -8.04 3.50 -7.73
N ASP A 148 -8.89 2.62 -8.25
CA ASP A 148 -8.73 1.97 -9.56
C ASP A 148 -8.75 3.01 -10.69
N TRP A 149 -9.66 3.98 -10.63
CA TRP A 149 -9.69 5.10 -11.55
C TRP A 149 -8.40 5.92 -11.50
N TRP A 150 -7.91 6.20 -10.30
CA TRP A 150 -6.67 6.96 -10.10
C TRP A 150 -5.45 6.23 -10.64
N ALA A 151 -5.34 4.93 -10.40
CA ALA A 151 -4.29 4.10 -10.98
C ALA A 151 -4.34 4.10 -12.52
N ALA A 152 -5.53 3.94 -13.09
CA ALA A 152 -5.73 4.01 -14.55
C ALA A 152 -5.43 5.41 -15.12
N TRP A 153 -5.75 6.48 -14.37
CA TRP A 153 -5.43 7.85 -14.75
C TRP A 153 -3.92 8.10 -14.75
N LEU A 154 -3.20 7.65 -13.71
CA LEU A 154 -1.74 7.70 -13.66
C LEU A 154 -1.11 6.94 -14.83
N ALA A 155 -1.59 5.73 -15.12
CA ALA A 155 -1.11 4.92 -16.25
C ALA A 155 -1.28 5.67 -17.59
N ARG A 156 -2.47 6.22 -17.84
CA ARG A 156 -2.74 7.00 -19.07
C ARG A 156 -1.86 8.23 -19.19
N ARG A 157 -1.54 8.89 -18.08
CA ARG A 157 -0.67 10.07 -18.08
C ARG A 157 0.75 9.75 -18.55
N HIS A 158 1.24 8.56 -18.21
CA HIS A 158 2.58 8.08 -18.58
C HIS A 158 2.58 7.22 -19.86
N GLU A 159 1.41 6.90 -20.41
CA GLU A 159 1.30 6.06 -21.61
C GLU A 159 2.07 6.60 -22.84
N PRO A 160 2.07 7.91 -23.15
CA PRO A 160 2.86 8.43 -24.26
C PRO A 160 4.37 8.17 -24.10
N GLU A 161 4.88 8.32 -22.88
CA GLU A 161 6.28 8.05 -22.54
C GLU A 161 6.59 6.56 -22.62
N LEU A 162 5.68 5.71 -22.10
CA LEU A 162 5.80 4.25 -22.20
C LEU A 162 5.77 3.76 -23.66
N ARG A 163 4.92 4.34 -24.52
CA ARG A 163 4.87 4.02 -25.94
C ARG A 163 6.10 4.50 -26.71
N ALA A 164 6.70 5.63 -26.30
CA ALA A 164 7.93 6.13 -26.90
C ALA A 164 9.15 5.26 -26.56
N LEU A 165 9.07 4.46 -25.50
CA LEU A 165 10.08 3.46 -25.16
C LEU A 165 9.88 2.24 -26.09
N ARG A 166 10.41 2.32 -27.31
CA ARG A 166 10.45 1.19 -28.25
C ARG A 166 11.45 0.15 -27.74
N LEU A 167 10.97 -0.78 -26.93
CA LEU A 167 11.79 -1.90 -26.43
C LEU A 167 12.21 -2.89 -27.53
N ASP A 168 11.51 -2.84 -28.70
CA ASP A 168 11.71 -3.80 -29.81
C ASP A 168 12.84 -3.41 -30.76
N GLN A 169 13.46 -2.24 -30.63
CA GLN A 169 14.61 -1.88 -31.46
C GLN A 169 15.91 -2.25 -30.72
N PRO A 170 16.69 -3.22 -31.24
CA PRO A 170 18.04 -3.44 -30.73
C PRO A 170 18.82 -2.13 -30.91
N ASP A 171 19.38 -1.64 -29.82
CA ASP A 171 20.25 -0.46 -29.81
C ASP A 171 21.47 -0.71 -30.69
N THR A 172 21.40 -0.32 -31.94
CA THR A 172 22.50 -0.48 -32.92
C THR A 172 23.51 0.67 -32.88
N ALA A 173 23.34 1.67 -32.05
CA ALA A 173 24.19 2.86 -32.18
C ALA A 173 24.31 3.81 -31.00
N SER A 174 24.39 3.40 -29.75
CA SER A 174 24.82 4.31 -28.70
C SER A 174 26.06 3.79 -28.00
N SER A 175 27.21 4.36 -28.34
CA SER A 175 28.51 4.12 -27.69
C SER A 175 28.67 4.85 -26.36
N ASP A 176 27.61 5.43 -25.82
CA ASP A 176 27.64 6.10 -24.52
C ASP A 176 27.15 5.14 -23.42
N PRO A 177 28.02 4.63 -22.54
CA PRO A 177 27.67 3.61 -21.55
C PRO A 177 26.81 4.12 -20.38
N GLY A 178 26.36 5.36 -20.40
CA GLY A 178 25.92 6.03 -19.17
C GLY A 178 24.44 6.28 -18.98
N HIS A 179 23.66 6.68 -19.98
CA HIS A 179 22.44 7.43 -19.61
C HIS A 179 21.13 7.12 -20.31
N ASP A 180 21.07 6.31 -21.37
CA ASP A 180 19.81 6.18 -22.13
C ASP A 180 19.39 4.75 -22.48
N ARG A 181 19.60 3.81 -21.57
CA ARG A 181 19.11 2.44 -21.76
C ARG A 181 17.59 2.42 -21.56
N PRO A 182 16.81 1.84 -22.52
CA PRO A 182 15.34 1.82 -22.48
C PRO A 182 14.80 1.20 -21.18
N TYR A 183 15.47 0.19 -20.63
CA TYR A 183 15.10 -0.44 -19.37
C TYR A 183 15.24 0.50 -18.16
N ARG A 184 16.22 1.41 -18.15
CA ARG A 184 16.39 2.39 -17.07
C ARG A 184 15.27 3.42 -17.08
N ARG A 185 14.89 3.91 -18.27
CA ARG A 185 13.74 4.82 -18.43
C ARG A 185 12.43 4.15 -17.99
N LEU A 186 12.22 2.88 -18.37
CA LEU A 186 11.05 2.11 -17.95
C LEU A 186 11.02 1.90 -16.43
N ALA A 187 12.16 1.57 -15.82
CA ALA A 187 12.29 1.43 -14.38
C ALA A 187 11.98 2.74 -13.65
N ASN A 188 12.51 3.86 -14.15
CA ASN A 188 12.25 5.19 -13.58
C ASN A 188 10.77 5.55 -13.63
N LEU A 189 10.08 5.36 -14.78
CA LEU A 189 8.65 5.62 -14.90
C LEU A 189 7.83 4.77 -13.91
N ARG A 190 8.14 3.49 -13.78
CA ARG A 190 7.49 2.61 -12.80
C ARG A 190 7.68 3.10 -11.36
N LEU A 191 8.91 3.48 -11.03
CA LEU A 191 9.23 3.96 -9.69
C LEU A 191 8.58 5.30 -9.37
N GLN A 192 8.50 6.23 -10.30
CA GLN A 192 7.79 7.50 -10.09
C GLN A 192 6.33 7.26 -9.69
N MET A 193 5.65 6.31 -10.33
CA MET A 193 4.28 5.96 -10.00
C MET A 193 4.15 5.31 -8.61
N MET A 194 5.08 4.41 -8.25
CA MET A 194 5.12 3.76 -6.95
C MET A 194 5.52 4.73 -5.82
N ALA A 195 6.53 5.58 -6.04
CA ALA A 195 7.00 6.58 -5.08
C ALA A 195 5.93 7.62 -4.76
N TYR A 196 5.10 7.98 -5.75
CA TYR A 196 3.96 8.86 -5.52
C TYR A 196 2.94 8.24 -4.53
N GLN A 197 2.76 6.93 -4.58
CA GLN A 197 1.93 6.22 -3.59
C GLN A 197 2.58 6.19 -2.21
N LEU A 198 3.91 6.08 -2.13
CA LEU A 198 4.64 6.08 -0.86
C LEU A 198 4.44 7.40 -0.08
N GLY A 199 4.39 8.52 -0.80
CA GLY A 199 4.05 9.84 -0.26
C GLY A 199 5.11 10.47 0.65
N TYR A 200 6.36 10.00 0.64
CA TYR A 200 7.49 10.66 1.29
C TYR A 200 8.21 11.62 0.35
N PRO A 201 8.75 12.74 0.84
CA PRO A 201 9.64 13.55 0.04
C PRO A 201 10.98 12.83 -0.18
N PRO A 202 11.66 13.07 -1.32
CA PRO A 202 12.89 12.36 -1.69
C PRO A 202 14.02 12.48 -0.65
N GLU A 203 14.10 13.61 0.04
CA GLU A 203 15.10 13.93 1.07
C GLU A 203 14.82 13.32 2.45
N ALA A 204 13.65 12.71 2.66
CA ALA A 204 13.33 12.06 3.93
C ALA A 204 14.33 10.93 4.23
N VAL A 205 14.93 10.95 5.41
CA VAL A 205 15.89 9.94 5.87
C VAL A 205 15.17 8.94 6.77
N ILE A 206 15.27 7.66 6.45
CA ILE A 206 14.70 6.56 7.23
C ILE A 206 15.67 5.38 7.13
N GLY A 207 16.05 4.79 8.27
CA GLY A 207 17.00 3.67 8.28
C GLY A 207 18.39 4.06 7.76
N GLY A 208 18.79 5.32 7.93
CA GLY A 208 20.10 5.84 7.55
C GLY A 208 20.32 6.07 6.05
N CYS A 209 19.23 6.01 5.22
CA CYS A 209 19.27 6.37 3.79
C CYS A 209 18.12 7.32 3.46
N THR A 210 18.33 8.18 2.44
CA THR A 210 17.24 9.00 1.90
C THR A 210 16.27 8.14 1.09
N VAL A 211 15.02 8.56 1.00
CA VAL A 211 14.02 7.92 0.11
C VAL A 211 14.52 7.92 -1.33
N GLN A 212 15.20 9.00 -1.76
CA GLN A 212 15.82 9.07 -3.08
C GLN A 212 16.87 7.97 -3.28
N THR A 213 17.74 7.72 -2.30
CA THR A 213 18.74 6.64 -2.38
C THR A 213 18.09 5.27 -2.59
N TYR A 214 17.00 4.99 -1.86
CA TYR A 214 16.24 3.74 -2.07
C TYR A 214 15.66 3.66 -3.48
N CYS A 215 15.11 4.75 -4.01
CA CYS A 215 14.57 4.81 -5.37
C CYS A 215 15.67 4.62 -6.42
N ASP A 216 16.83 5.26 -6.26
CA ASP A 216 17.97 5.14 -7.19
C ASP A 216 18.50 3.70 -7.26
N VAL A 217 18.64 3.04 -6.11
CA VAL A 217 19.03 1.63 -6.04
C VAL A 217 17.99 0.73 -6.71
N LEU A 218 16.69 0.96 -6.45
CA LEU A 218 15.62 0.20 -7.09
C LEU A 218 15.57 0.43 -8.60
N GLU A 219 15.77 1.64 -9.08
CA GLU A 219 15.79 1.95 -10.51
C GLU A 219 16.79 1.06 -11.24
N LEU A 220 18.02 0.96 -10.72
CA LEU A 220 19.05 0.11 -11.31
C LEU A 220 18.71 -1.38 -11.20
N LEU A 221 18.24 -1.84 -10.03
CA LEU A 221 17.86 -3.24 -9.84
C LEU A 221 16.72 -3.66 -10.76
N ILE A 222 15.68 -2.82 -10.90
CA ILE A 222 14.57 -3.07 -11.83
C ILE A 222 15.05 -3.06 -13.27
N SER A 223 15.90 -2.10 -13.65
CA SER A 223 16.48 -2.02 -15.00
C SER A 223 17.22 -3.31 -15.36
N TRP A 224 18.12 -3.77 -14.48
CA TRP A 224 18.87 -5.01 -14.71
C TRP A 224 17.97 -6.26 -14.71
N ALA A 225 16.94 -6.29 -13.87
CA ALA A 225 15.99 -7.40 -13.83
C ALA A 225 15.15 -7.49 -15.11
N LEU A 226 14.69 -6.35 -15.63
CA LEU A 226 13.94 -6.29 -16.90
C LEU A 226 14.81 -6.70 -18.09
N GLU A 227 16.05 -6.21 -18.15
CA GLU A 227 17.00 -6.57 -19.20
C GLU A 227 17.32 -8.08 -19.17
N ALA A 228 17.60 -8.66 -17.99
CA ALA A 228 17.86 -10.09 -17.84
C ALA A 228 16.64 -10.94 -18.23
N ARG A 229 15.45 -10.54 -17.84
CA ARG A 229 14.21 -11.21 -18.21
C ARG A 229 14.00 -11.24 -19.73
N ASP A 230 14.18 -10.10 -20.40
CA ASP A 230 13.95 -10.00 -21.85
C ASP A 230 15.01 -10.81 -22.64
N ARG A 231 16.18 -11.06 -22.06
CA ARG A 231 17.18 -12.00 -22.58
C ARG A 231 16.87 -13.47 -22.26
N GLY A 232 15.83 -13.74 -21.48
CA GLY A 232 15.51 -15.09 -21.01
C GLY A 232 16.51 -15.63 -19.98
N GLU A 233 17.27 -14.75 -19.32
CA GLU A 233 18.25 -15.13 -18.31
C GLU A 233 17.52 -15.52 -17.01
N PRO A 234 17.71 -16.76 -16.49
CA PRO A 234 17.07 -17.17 -15.26
C PRO A 234 17.71 -16.44 -14.06
N ALA A 235 16.93 -16.28 -12.98
CA ALA A 235 17.46 -15.81 -11.71
C ALA A 235 18.66 -16.68 -11.27
N THR A 236 19.76 -16.02 -10.89
CA THR A 236 21.01 -16.66 -10.46
C THR A 236 21.54 -16.01 -9.19
N PRO A 237 22.17 -16.81 -8.30
CA PRO A 237 22.86 -16.26 -7.13
C PRO A 237 24.01 -15.33 -7.54
N ARG A 238 24.12 -14.20 -6.86
CA ARG A 238 25.19 -13.20 -7.05
C ARG A 238 25.86 -12.90 -5.72
N SER A 239 27.16 -12.58 -5.74
CA SER A 239 27.82 -12.06 -4.55
C SER A 239 27.21 -10.71 -4.15
N GLU A 240 26.72 -10.62 -2.91
CA GLU A 240 26.15 -9.36 -2.37
C GLU A 240 27.19 -8.24 -2.40
N ARG A 241 28.42 -8.55 -2.05
CA ARG A 241 29.54 -7.60 -2.11
C ARG A 241 29.79 -7.04 -3.53
N SER A 242 29.66 -7.89 -4.55
CA SER A 242 29.79 -7.49 -5.96
C SER A 242 28.61 -6.68 -6.43
N LEU A 243 27.39 -7.02 -6.00
CA LEU A 243 26.17 -6.27 -6.28
C LEU A 243 26.26 -4.85 -5.71
N VAL A 244 26.62 -4.72 -4.42
CA VAL A 244 26.80 -3.42 -3.75
C VAL A 244 27.89 -2.59 -4.44
N ALA A 245 29.01 -3.21 -4.83
CA ALA A 245 30.08 -2.50 -5.54
C ALA A 245 29.63 -2.00 -6.92
N ALA A 246 28.88 -2.79 -7.68
CA ALA A 246 28.34 -2.39 -8.97
C ALA A 246 27.34 -1.24 -8.85
N LEU A 247 26.42 -1.30 -7.87
CA LEU A 247 25.44 -0.24 -7.60
C LEU A 247 26.14 1.05 -7.15
N ALA A 248 27.10 0.96 -6.21
CA ALA A 248 27.85 2.11 -5.73
C ALA A 248 28.63 2.81 -6.86
N SER A 249 29.24 2.03 -7.75
CA SER A 249 29.93 2.55 -8.94
C SER A 249 28.96 3.23 -9.91
N ALA A 250 27.81 2.60 -10.21
CA ALA A 250 26.83 3.12 -11.15
C ALA A 250 26.11 4.40 -10.65
N LEU A 251 25.94 4.53 -9.32
CA LEU A 251 25.30 5.69 -8.68
C LEU A 251 26.30 6.75 -8.22
N VAL A 252 27.61 6.48 -8.33
CA VAL A 252 28.69 7.35 -7.80
C VAL A 252 28.43 7.69 -6.32
N ALA A 253 28.07 6.67 -5.53
CA ALA A 253 27.62 6.80 -4.14
C ALA A 253 28.54 6.06 -3.17
N ASP A 254 28.51 6.46 -1.89
CA ASP A 254 29.20 5.77 -0.81
C ASP A 254 28.74 4.32 -0.69
N ARG A 255 29.69 3.39 -0.67
CA ARG A 255 29.43 1.96 -0.61
C ARG A 255 28.66 1.54 0.63
N ALA A 256 28.90 2.17 1.79
CA ALA A 256 28.22 1.84 3.03
C ALA A 256 26.75 2.30 3.00
N VAL A 257 26.45 3.38 2.28
CA VAL A 257 25.06 3.84 2.05
C VAL A 257 24.32 2.86 1.16
N ILE A 258 24.95 2.42 0.06
CA ILE A 258 24.37 1.44 -0.86
C ILE A 258 24.17 0.08 -0.17
N ASP A 259 25.11 -0.35 0.65
CA ASP A 259 24.99 -1.60 1.43
C ASP A 259 23.76 -1.59 2.35
N ARG A 260 23.54 -0.48 3.08
CA ARG A 260 22.32 -0.29 3.88
C ARG A 260 21.04 -0.35 3.04
N ALA A 261 21.05 0.32 1.89
CA ALA A 261 19.89 0.34 1.00
C ALA A 261 19.59 -1.05 0.42
N VAL A 262 20.61 -1.78 -0.07
CA VAL A 262 20.49 -3.16 -0.57
C VAL A 262 19.96 -4.07 0.53
N SER A 263 20.50 -3.95 1.75
CA SER A 263 20.04 -4.73 2.90
C SER A 263 18.55 -4.48 3.21
N ALA A 264 18.03 -3.26 3.03
CA ALA A 264 16.61 -2.94 3.24
C ALA A 264 15.68 -3.58 2.19
N PHE A 265 16.20 -4.03 1.06
CA PHE A 265 15.46 -4.77 0.04
C PHE A 265 15.65 -6.29 0.13
N THR A 266 16.44 -6.77 1.09
CA THR A 266 16.84 -8.16 1.18
C THR A 266 16.05 -8.90 2.25
N LEU A 267 15.33 -9.95 1.83
CA LEU A 267 14.77 -10.96 2.73
C LEU A 267 15.88 -11.88 3.20
N ASP A 268 16.02 -12.03 4.50
CA ASP A 268 16.94 -12.96 5.13
C ASP A 268 16.22 -13.77 6.23
N ARG A 269 16.95 -14.65 6.91
CA ARG A 269 16.38 -15.48 7.96
C ARG A 269 15.77 -14.67 9.11
N GLU A 270 16.35 -13.51 9.45
CA GLU A 270 15.87 -12.68 10.57
C GLU A 270 14.58 -11.94 10.22
N SER A 271 14.41 -11.58 8.94
CA SER A 271 13.26 -10.81 8.45
C SER A 271 12.13 -11.69 7.89
N ALA A 272 12.41 -12.94 7.54
CA ALA A 272 11.47 -13.83 6.85
C ALA A 272 10.15 -13.99 7.62
N ALA A 273 10.21 -14.31 8.91
CA ALA A 273 9.01 -14.48 9.75
C ALA A 273 8.18 -13.19 9.83
N TYR A 274 8.83 -12.03 9.95
CA TYR A 274 8.15 -10.74 9.99
C TYR A 274 7.41 -10.42 8.68
N HIS A 275 8.03 -10.69 7.53
CA HIS A 275 7.39 -10.47 6.22
C HIS A 275 6.28 -11.47 5.93
N ALA A 276 6.41 -12.72 6.38
CA ALA A 276 5.40 -13.75 6.21
C ALA A 276 4.20 -13.60 7.15
N ALA A 277 4.37 -12.96 8.32
CA ALA A 277 3.30 -12.77 9.32
C ALA A 277 2.13 -11.91 8.82
N VAL A 278 2.31 -11.14 7.75
CA VAL A 278 1.24 -10.32 7.16
C VAL A 278 1.04 -10.72 5.72
N PRO A 279 -0.02 -11.47 5.41
CA PRO A 279 -0.34 -11.89 4.05
C PRO A 279 -0.52 -10.70 3.10
N GLY A 280 -0.17 -10.90 1.83
CA GLY A 280 -0.28 -9.87 0.80
C GLY A 280 0.83 -8.81 0.82
N VAL A 281 1.88 -9.02 1.59
CA VAL A 281 3.14 -8.27 1.44
C VAL A 281 3.79 -8.69 0.12
N ALA A 282 4.35 -7.73 -0.62
CA ALA A 282 5.04 -8.00 -1.87
C ALA A 282 6.16 -9.03 -1.70
N ALA A 283 6.39 -9.80 -2.76
CA ALA A 283 7.56 -10.67 -2.84
C ALA A 283 8.84 -9.87 -2.63
N ALA A 284 9.81 -10.48 -1.97
CA ALA A 284 11.08 -9.82 -1.68
C ALA A 284 11.84 -9.48 -2.97
N PRO A 285 12.34 -8.25 -3.12
CA PRO A 285 13.19 -7.86 -4.25
C PRO A 285 14.48 -8.64 -4.33
N LEU A 286 15.11 -8.87 -3.18
CA LEU A 286 16.33 -9.65 -3.01
C LEU A 286 16.11 -10.72 -1.94
N VAL A 287 16.68 -11.91 -2.13
CA VAL A 287 16.62 -13.01 -1.15
C VAL A 287 18.02 -13.50 -0.86
N ARG A 288 18.44 -13.45 0.41
CA ARG A 288 19.74 -13.98 0.85
C ARG A 288 19.66 -15.47 1.04
N ILE A 289 20.49 -16.21 0.31
CA ILE A 289 20.54 -17.67 0.35
C ILE A 289 21.67 -18.21 1.24
N ASP A 290 22.70 -17.41 1.43
CA ASP A 290 23.80 -17.64 2.37
C ASP A 290 24.43 -16.30 2.79
N PRO A 291 25.41 -16.27 3.72
CA PRO A 291 25.99 -15.01 4.23
C PRO A 291 26.64 -14.10 3.18
N SER A 292 26.90 -14.61 1.98
CA SER A 292 27.65 -13.89 0.93
C SER A 292 26.89 -13.70 -0.39
N ARG A 293 25.76 -14.43 -0.58
CA ARG A 293 25.05 -14.45 -1.85
C ARG A 293 23.57 -14.09 -1.72
N VAL A 294 23.11 -13.33 -2.70
CA VAL A 294 21.71 -12.93 -2.87
C VAL A 294 21.19 -13.33 -4.24
N ILE A 295 19.88 -13.54 -4.35
CA ILE A 295 19.18 -13.72 -5.62
C ILE A 295 18.29 -12.50 -5.84
N CYS A 296 18.34 -11.91 -7.03
CA CYS A 296 17.41 -10.87 -7.47
C CYS A 296 16.15 -11.53 -8.02
N SER A 297 14.99 -11.23 -7.44
CA SER A 297 13.69 -11.64 -7.96
C SER A 297 13.14 -10.60 -8.92
N VAL A 298 12.92 -10.99 -10.18
CA VAL A 298 12.28 -10.10 -11.17
C VAL A 298 10.85 -9.77 -10.71
N HIS A 299 10.13 -10.76 -10.22
CA HIS A 299 8.77 -10.58 -9.69
C HIS A 299 8.77 -9.60 -8.50
N GLY A 300 9.64 -9.80 -7.51
CA GLY A 300 9.75 -8.92 -6.34
C GLY A 300 10.13 -7.48 -6.70
N LEU A 301 11.01 -7.29 -7.69
CA LEU A 301 11.45 -5.99 -8.16
C LEU A 301 10.38 -5.26 -9.00
N THR A 302 9.54 -5.99 -9.74
CA THR A 302 8.61 -5.38 -10.71
C THR A 302 7.18 -5.27 -10.18
N THR A 303 6.83 -5.91 -9.06
CA THR A 303 5.48 -5.83 -8.48
C THR A 303 5.35 -4.66 -7.50
N GLN A 304 5.76 -4.82 -6.27
CA GLN A 304 5.56 -3.83 -5.20
C GLN A 304 6.80 -3.69 -4.28
N PRO A 305 8.00 -3.39 -4.82
CA PRO A 305 9.23 -3.36 -4.02
C PRO A 305 9.19 -2.31 -2.90
N LEU A 306 8.46 -1.20 -3.08
CA LEU A 306 8.31 -0.18 -2.04
C LEU A 306 7.42 -0.64 -0.88
N LEU A 307 6.49 -1.57 -1.11
CA LEU A 307 5.75 -2.22 -0.03
C LEU A 307 6.69 -3.07 0.84
N PHE A 308 7.55 -3.86 0.22
CA PHE A 308 8.57 -4.61 0.95
C PHE A 308 9.48 -3.67 1.76
N LEU A 309 10.01 -2.63 1.12
CA LEU A 309 10.85 -1.61 1.75
C LEU A 309 10.18 -0.99 2.99
N THR A 310 8.95 -0.52 2.86
CA THR A 310 8.27 0.15 3.99
C THR A 310 8.08 -0.79 5.17
N ARG A 311 7.81 -2.06 4.93
CA ARG A 311 7.71 -3.05 6.01
C ARG A 311 9.05 -3.31 6.65
N GLU A 312 10.10 -3.43 5.86
CA GLU A 312 11.46 -3.64 6.39
C GLU A 312 11.96 -2.42 7.16
N LEU A 313 11.68 -1.21 6.70
CA LEU A 313 12.01 0.02 7.44
C LEU A 313 11.25 0.12 8.77
N ARG A 314 9.99 -0.32 8.82
CA ARG A 314 9.25 -0.42 10.09
C ARG A 314 9.87 -1.42 11.07
N ARG A 315 10.42 -2.52 10.55
CA ARG A 315 11.10 -3.52 11.37
C ARG A 315 12.42 -3.00 11.92
N ARG A 316 13.25 -2.39 11.06
CA ARG A 316 14.62 -1.98 11.41
C ARG A 316 14.72 -0.61 12.07
N ALA A 317 13.88 0.33 11.65
CA ALA A 317 13.93 1.74 12.04
C ALA A 317 12.54 2.26 12.43
N ALA A 318 11.85 1.54 13.32
CA ALA A 318 10.46 1.80 13.69
C ALA A 318 10.23 3.23 14.17
N GLU A 319 11.13 3.76 15.01
CA GLU A 319 11.03 5.11 15.54
C GLU A 319 11.19 6.17 14.45
N GLU A 320 12.22 6.07 13.60
CA GLU A 320 12.43 6.98 12.47
C GLU A 320 11.25 6.94 11.50
N TYR A 321 10.76 5.73 11.19
CA TYR A 321 9.60 5.53 10.32
C TYR A 321 8.35 6.22 10.87
N HIS A 322 8.07 6.08 12.16
CA HIS A 322 6.92 6.72 12.80
C HIS A 322 7.09 8.24 12.87
N ASN A 323 8.28 8.70 13.25
CA ASN A 323 8.57 10.12 13.35
C ASN A 323 8.56 10.84 11.99
N SER A 324 8.82 10.13 10.89
CA SER A 324 8.75 10.69 9.54
C SER A 324 7.33 10.75 8.94
N ALA A 325 6.31 10.20 9.62
CA ALA A 325 4.94 10.17 9.12
C ALA A 325 4.36 11.57 8.79
N TYR A 326 4.74 12.61 9.55
CA TYR A 326 4.32 13.99 9.28
C TYR A 326 4.82 14.54 7.94
N LEU A 327 5.93 14.01 7.40
CA LEU A 327 6.47 14.41 6.10
C LEU A 327 5.49 14.05 4.98
N ARG A 328 4.76 12.94 5.11
CA ARG A 328 3.73 12.54 4.15
C ARG A 328 2.55 13.51 4.12
N GLU A 329 2.19 14.09 5.25
CA GLU A 329 1.15 15.15 5.29
C GLU A 329 1.61 16.39 4.54
N GLY A 330 2.90 16.74 4.64
CA GLY A 330 3.50 17.81 3.86
C GLY A 330 3.41 17.58 2.36
N VAL A 331 3.73 16.37 1.90
CA VAL A 331 3.57 15.98 0.47
C VAL A 331 2.11 16.04 0.06
N PHE A 332 1.19 15.51 0.86
CA PHE A 332 -0.24 15.53 0.56
C PHE A 332 -0.78 16.98 0.46
N ARG A 333 -0.32 17.86 1.34
CA ARG A 333 -0.65 19.29 1.29
C ARG A 333 -0.16 19.92 -0.01
N GLN A 334 1.06 19.64 -0.44
CA GLN A 334 1.57 20.13 -1.72
C GLN A 334 0.78 19.60 -2.92
N ASP A 335 0.38 18.34 -2.91
CA ASP A 335 -0.50 17.77 -3.94
C ASP A 335 -1.84 18.52 -4.00
N LEU A 336 -2.46 18.80 -2.84
CA LEU A 336 -3.68 19.58 -2.74
C LEU A 336 -3.47 21.00 -3.33
N TYR A 337 -2.39 21.67 -2.98
CA TYR A 337 -2.11 23.02 -3.46
C TYR A 337 -1.85 23.09 -4.96
N ARG A 338 -1.34 22.02 -5.57
CA ARG A 338 -1.20 21.92 -7.04
C ARG A 338 -2.55 22.01 -7.77
N LEU A 339 -3.66 21.73 -7.11
CA LEU A 339 -4.99 21.94 -7.68
C LEU A 339 -5.39 23.42 -7.71
N PHE A 340 -4.77 24.27 -6.89
CA PHE A 340 -5.11 25.67 -6.68
C PHE A 340 -3.95 26.62 -7.02
N GLN A 341 -3.28 26.38 -8.16
CA GLN A 341 -2.07 27.14 -8.58
C GLN A 341 -2.38 28.53 -9.17
N ASP A 342 -3.63 28.79 -9.55
CA ASP A 342 -3.99 30.10 -10.11
C ASP A 342 -3.81 31.22 -9.08
N LYS A 343 -3.39 32.41 -9.53
CA LYS A 343 -3.20 33.61 -8.69
C LYS A 343 -4.47 34.05 -7.93
N ARG A 344 -5.63 33.57 -8.32
CA ARG A 344 -6.90 33.71 -7.63
C ARG A 344 -6.85 33.12 -6.22
N PHE A 345 -6.08 32.04 -6.04
CA PHE A 345 -6.02 31.32 -4.78
C PHE A 345 -4.82 31.73 -3.94
N VAL A 346 -5.01 31.70 -2.63
CA VAL A 346 -3.95 31.86 -1.63
C VAL A 346 -3.96 30.63 -0.73
N THR A 347 -2.80 30.03 -0.54
CA THR A 347 -2.65 28.83 0.28
C THR A 347 -1.78 29.11 1.49
N SER A 348 -1.99 28.39 2.59
CA SER A 348 -1.09 28.49 3.76
C SER A 348 0.28 27.91 3.46
N ALA A 349 1.33 28.51 4.02
CA ALA A 349 2.70 27.99 3.87
C ALA A 349 2.88 26.63 4.56
N GLY A 350 2.08 26.35 5.58
CA GLY A 350 2.17 25.13 6.37
C GLY A 350 0.92 24.92 7.23
N ARG A 351 1.02 24.03 8.19
CA ARG A 351 0.01 23.79 9.22
C ARG A 351 -0.22 25.05 10.06
N ILE A 352 -1.46 25.33 10.42
CA ILE A 352 -1.85 26.49 11.25
C ILE A 352 -2.35 26.00 12.60
N GLU A 353 -1.61 26.28 13.68
CA GLU A 353 -2.07 26.00 15.04
C GLU A 353 -3.12 27.01 15.49
N LEU A 354 -4.24 26.52 15.99
CA LEU A 354 -5.29 27.33 16.62
C LEU A 354 -5.16 27.20 18.14
N ARG A 355 -5.00 28.35 18.82
CA ARG A 355 -4.81 28.40 20.25
C ARG A 355 -6.08 28.84 20.98
N ARG A 356 -6.24 28.36 22.22
CA ARG A 356 -7.25 28.86 23.16
C ARG A 356 -6.79 30.22 23.72
N ASP A 357 -7.70 30.95 24.31
CA ASP A 357 -7.38 32.22 25.00
C ASP A 357 -6.34 32.02 26.12
N SER A 358 -6.26 30.80 26.69
CA SER A 358 -5.20 30.39 27.63
C SER A 358 -3.83 30.21 27.01
N GLY A 359 -3.66 30.38 25.68
CA GLY A 359 -2.41 30.14 24.94
C GLY A 359 -2.16 28.68 24.54
N ASN A 360 -2.85 27.72 25.15
CA ASN A 360 -2.69 26.30 24.80
C ASN A 360 -3.22 25.99 23.40
N VAL A 361 -2.56 25.10 22.69
CA VAL A 361 -3.04 24.62 21.38
C VAL A 361 -4.38 23.92 21.57
N ARG A 362 -5.39 24.37 20.82
CA ARG A 362 -6.73 23.77 20.80
C ARG A 362 -6.80 22.66 19.77
N THR A 363 -6.34 22.96 18.56
CA THR A 363 -6.30 22.10 17.39
C THR A 363 -5.41 22.75 16.34
N ASP A 364 -5.21 22.09 15.25
CA ASP A 364 -4.47 22.60 14.09
C ASP A 364 -5.28 22.40 12.80
N ILE A 365 -4.87 23.06 11.76
CA ILE A 365 -5.40 22.94 10.40
C ILE A 365 -4.24 22.57 9.50
N ASP A 366 -4.35 21.47 8.76
CA ASP A 366 -3.26 20.98 7.92
C ASP A 366 -3.06 21.83 6.67
N ALA A 367 -4.16 22.29 6.04
CA ALA A 367 -4.08 23.12 4.85
C ALA A 367 -5.26 24.12 4.78
N VAL A 368 -4.97 25.29 4.21
CA VAL A 368 -5.98 26.33 3.96
C VAL A 368 -5.83 26.84 2.53
N VAL A 369 -6.96 27.00 1.86
CA VAL A 369 -7.07 27.62 0.53
C VAL A 369 -8.10 28.75 0.60
N PHE A 370 -7.72 29.96 0.21
CA PHE A 370 -8.61 31.10 0.10
C PHE A 370 -8.80 31.52 -1.36
N ASP A 371 -10.03 31.67 -1.78
CA ASP A 371 -10.43 32.14 -3.11
C ASP A 371 -10.74 33.66 -3.07
N ARG A 372 -9.84 34.45 -3.62
CA ARG A 372 -9.98 35.92 -3.68
C ARG A 372 -11.22 36.40 -4.46
N LYS A 373 -11.67 35.62 -5.46
CA LYS A 373 -12.81 35.98 -6.33
C LYS A 373 -14.14 35.85 -5.60
N THR A 374 -14.28 34.81 -4.76
CA THR A 374 -15.55 34.52 -4.08
C THR A 374 -15.53 34.84 -2.59
N GLY A 375 -14.40 35.22 -2.02
CA GLY A 375 -14.24 35.37 -0.58
C GLY A 375 -14.43 34.06 0.20
N THR A 376 -14.31 32.92 -0.45
CA THR A 376 -14.48 31.62 0.22
C THR A 376 -13.16 31.07 0.74
N LEU A 377 -13.21 30.48 1.93
CA LEU A 377 -12.08 29.85 2.58
C LEU A 377 -12.37 28.36 2.76
N GLY A 378 -11.53 27.48 2.22
CA GLY A 378 -11.52 26.07 2.51
C GLY A 378 -10.44 25.75 3.52
N PHE A 379 -10.78 25.05 4.60
CA PHE A 379 -9.78 24.44 5.44
C PHE A 379 -9.86 22.90 5.35
N PHE A 380 -8.70 22.26 5.37
CA PHE A 380 -8.56 20.84 5.10
C PHE A 380 -7.83 20.17 6.26
N GLU A 381 -8.44 19.10 6.75
CA GLU A 381 -7.81 18.10 7.59
C GLU A 381 -7.34 16.97 6.68
N LEU A 382 -6.05 16.73 6.64
CA LEU A 382 -5.41 15.78 5.75
C LEU A 382 -5.00 14.52 6.52
N LYS A 383 -5.51 13.37 6.09
CA LYS A 383 -5.17 12.07 6.68
C LYS A 383 -4.26 11.30 5.73
N SER A 384 -2.95 11.43 5.96
CA SER A 384 -1.95 10.70 5.19
C SER A 384 -1.85 9.28 5.74
N GLN A 385 -2.58 8.35 5.13
CA GLN A 385 -2.56 6.95 5.51
C GLN A 385 -1.37 6.24 4.87
N ASP A 386 -1.00 5.11 5.48
CA ASP A 386 -0.09 4.17 4.85
C ASP A 386 -0.82 3.36 3.77
N PRO A 387 -0.42 3.46 2.49
CA PRO A 387 -1.09 2.74 1.41
C PRO A 387 -0.93 1.22 1.53
N PHE A 388 0.02 0.79 2.34
CA PHE A 388 0.43 -0.60 2.46
C PHE A 388 0.01 -1.27 3.78
N ALA A 389 -0.89 -0.65 4.55
CA ALA A 389 -1.45 -1.28 5.74
C ALA A 389 -2.19 -2.57 5.37
N ARG A 390 -1.82 -3.68 5.99
CA ARG A 390 -2.33 -5.02 5.69
C ARG A 390 -2.80 -5.77 6.93
N SER A 391 -2.12 -5.58 8.06
CA SER A 391 -2.56 -6.20 9.30
C SER A 391 -3.81 -5.51 9.84
N THR A 392 -4.62 -6.26 10.57
CA THR A 392 -5.81 -5.76 11.25
C THR A 392 -5.51 -4.59 12.20
N ALA A 393 -4.37 -4.67 12.90
CA ALA A 393 -3.93 -3.59 13.78
C ALA A 393 -3.57 -2.31 13.01
N GLU A 394 -3.00 -2.44 11.80
CA GLU A 394 -2.71 -1.28 10.92
C GLU A 394 -4.00 -0.66 10.37
N LEU A 395 -4.95 -1.48 9.94
CA LEU A 395 -6.26 -1.02 9.46
C LEU A 395 -7.06 -0.33 10.57
N ASN A 396 -7.07 -0.89 11.78
CA ASN A 396 -7.72 -0.26 12.94
C ASN A 396 -7.11 1.12 13.24
N ARG A 397 -5.77 1.23 13.26
CA ARG A 397 -5.10 2.52 13.48
C ARG A 397 -5.43 3.55 12.39
N GLN A 398 -5.60 3.11 11.14
CA GLN A 398 -6.06 4.00 10.07
C GLN A 398 -7.47 4.50 10.33
N GLY A 399 -8.40 3.63 10.74
CA GLY A 399 -9.75 4.00 11.14
C GLY A 399 -9.76 5.01 12.29
N ASP A 400 -9.03 4.73 13.36
CA ASP A 400 -8.92 5.62 14.52
C ASP A 400 -8.37 7.00 14.14
N ASN A 401 -7.38 7.05 13.23
CA ASN A 401 -6.82 8.30 12.73
C ASN A 401 -7.85 9.11 11.92
N VAL A 402 -8.64 8.46 11.07
CA VAL A 402 -9.73 9.11 10.34
C VAL A 402 -10.82 9.61 11.30
N PHE A 403 -11.25 8.79 12.26
CA PHE A 403 -12.24 9.20 13.26
C PHE A 403 -11.78 10.34 14.16
N TYR A 404 -10.48 10.46 14.40
CA TYR A 404 -9.91 11.60 15.13
C TYR A 404 -10.22 12.94 14.44
N ALA A 405 -10.37 12.96 13.10
CA ALA A 405 -10.72 14.18 12.36
C ALA A 405 -12.04 14.80 12.82
N ASN A 406 -13.02 14.01 13.32
CA ASN A 406 -14.26 14.56 13.90
C ASN A 406 -13.97 15.54 15.04
N ARG A 407 -13.03 15.19 15.92
CA ARG A 407 -12.63 16.07 17.05
C ARG A 407 -11.89 17.31 16.56
N GLN A 408 -11.03 17.17 15.55
CA GLN A 408 -10.30 18.28 14.96
C GLN A 408 -11.25 19.26 14.27
N ILE A 409 -12.17 18.77 13.41
CA ILE A 409 -13.22 19.60 12.77
C ILE A 409 -14.05 20.34 13.82
N SER A 410 -14.53 19.65 14.86
CA SER A 410 -15.31 20.27 15.94
C SER A 410 -14.49 21.34 16.68
N GLY A 411 -13.19 21.10 16.89
CA GLY A 411 -12.28 22.07 17.49
C GLY A 411 -12.10 23.32 16.64
N VAL A 412 -11.88 23.16 15.32
CA VAL A 412 -11.74 24.28 14.37
C VAL A 412 -13.03 25.07 14.27
N LEU A 413 -14.17 24.40 14.09
CA LEU A 413 -15.48 25.08 13.99
C LEU A 413 -15.84 25.86 15.27
N ALA A 414 -15.54 25.28 16.45
CA ALA A 414 -15.76 26.00 17.70
C ALA A 414 -14.81 27.22 17.86
N TRP A 415 -13.62 27.18 17.27
CA TRP A 415 -12.72 28.33 17.22
C TRP A 415 -13.25 29.39 16.24
N LEU A 416 -13.77 28.97 15.07
CA LEU A 416 -14.34 29.84 14.04
C LEU A 416 -15.66 30.54 14.45
N ASN A 417 -16.37 30.03 15.46
CA ASN A 417 -17.59 30.64 15.98
C ASN A 417 -17.33 31.98 16.70
N ARG A 418 -16.07 32.34 16.96
CA ARG A 418 -15.73 33.68 17.49
C ARG A 418 -15.87 34.73 16.42
N HIS A 419 -16.33 35.94 16.83
CA HIS A 419 -16.44 37.07 15.90
C HIS A 419 -15.06 37.38 15.25
N GLY A 420 -15.04 37.53 13.94
CA GLY A 420 -13.82 37.85 13.18
C GLY A 420 -12.81 36.70 13.04
N ALA A 421 -13.08 35.50 13.56
CA ALA A 421 -12.13 34.39 13.54
C ALA A 421 -11.77 33.95 12.11
N ALA A 422 -12.70 34.01 11.17
CA ALA A 422 -12.40 33.64 9.78
C ALA A 422 -11.43 34.62 9.12
N ASP A 423 -11.54 35.94 9.42
CA ASP A 423 -10.58 36.94 8.95
C ASP A 423 -9.23 36.81 9.67
N GLU A 424 -9.24 36.46 10.97
CA GLU A 424 -8.01 36.12 11.70
C GLU A 424 -7.29 34.92 11.06
N LEU A 425 -8.02 33.86 10.70
CA LEU A 425 -7.47 32.72 10.00
C LEU A 425 -6.87 33.13 8.66
N LEU A 426 -7.56 33.95 7.87
CA LEU A 426 -7.05 34.51 6.62
C LEU A 426 -5.76 35.32 6.85
N GLY A 427 -5.67 36.07 7.92
CA GLY A 427 -4.48 36.82 8.31
C GLY A 427 -3.27 35.93 8.61
N ARG A 428 -3.51 34.75 9.16
CA ARG A 428 -2.48 33.73 9.40
C ARG A 428 -2.04 33.01 8.12
N VAL A 429 -2.92 32.92 7.12
CA VAL A 429 -2.58 32.39 5.78
C VAL A 429 -1.72 33.38 5.01
N ASP A 430 -2.20 34.61 4.86
CA ASP A 430 -1.49 35.71 4.21
C ASP A 430 -2.00 37.09 4.73
N SER A 431 -1.18 37.74 5.52
CA SER A 431 -1.51 39.05 6.11
C SER A 431 -1.76 40.14 5.07
N ARG A 432 -1.14 40.08 3.89
CA ARG A 432 -1.36 41.02 2.78
C ARG A 432 -2.77 40.84 2.20
N THR A 433 -3.17 39.59 1.94
CA THR A 433 -4.52 39.27 1.44
C THR A 433 -5.59 39.67 2.45
N ALA A 434 -5.38 39.43 3.74
CA ALA A 434 -6.34 39.79 4.79
C ALA A 434 -6.60 41.32 4.94
N ARG A 435 -5.68 42.16 4.48
CA ARG A 435 -5.88 43.62 4.45
C ARG A 435 -6.89 44.03 3.38
N THR A 436 -6.98 43.27 2.30
CA THR A 436 -7.79 43.64 1.11
C THR A 436 -9.09 42.85 1.00
N PHE A 437 -9.07 41.60 1.48
CA PHE A 437 -10.18 40.66 1.35
C PHE A 437 -10.73 40.25 2.71
N ARG A 438 -11.98 39.73 2.71
CA ARG A 438 -12.65 39.16 3.88
C ARG A 438 -13.11 37.74 3.57
N ALA A 439 -13.04 36.88 4.58
CA ALA A 439 -13.56 35.51 4.47
C ALA A 439 -15.09 35.54 4.68
N GLN A 440 -15.84 35.45 3.58
CA GLN A 440 -17.31 35.49 3.59
C GLN A 440 -17.94 34.17 3.97
N LYS A 441 -17.34 33.07 3.54
CA LYS A 441 -17.82 31.71 3.78
C LYS A 441 -16.65 30.72 3.98
N VAL A 442 -16.86 29.82 4.93
CA VAL A 442 -15.85 28.78 5.26
C VAL A 442 -16.41 27.41 4.96
N TYR A 443 -15.60 26.57 4.30
CA TYR A 443 -15.90 25.18 3.98
C TYR A 443 -14.88 24.25 4.63
N PRO A 444 -15.30 23.37 5.55
CA PRO A 444 -14.45 22.35 6.13
C PRO A 444 -14.38 21.09 5.25
N PHE A 445 -13.17 20.54 5.13
CA PHE A 445 -12.92 19.31 4.40
C PHE A 445 -12.11 18.34 5.26
N VAL A 446 -12.41 17.06 5.14
CA VAL A 446 -11.56 15.95 5.63
C VAL A 446 -11.18 15.08 4.43
N LEU A 447 -9.90 15.02 4.12
CA LEU A 447 -9.41 14.27 2.98
C LEU A 447 -8.48 13.15 3.45
N GLY A 448 -8.87 11.90 3.20
CA GLY A 448 -8.00 10.75 3.35
C GLY A 448 -7.17 10.52 2.10
N ARG A 449 -5.88 10.17 2.23
CA ARG A 449 -5.05 9.87 1.06
C ARG A 449 -5.60 8.68 0.27
N TYR A 450 -6.11 7.67 0.99
CA TYR A 450 -6.68 6.44 0.42
C TYR A 450 -8.07 6.13 0.92
N LEU A 451 -8.35 6.39 2.21
CA LEU A 451 -9.57 6.01 2.89
C LEU A 451 -10.13 7.22 3.66
N ALA A 452 -11.43 7.45 3.56
CA ALA A 452 -12.11 8.50 4.32
C ALA A 452 -13.35 7.96 5.05
N HIS A 453 -13.85 6.79 4.67
CA HIS A 453 -15.07 6.20 5.21
C HIS A 453 -14.83 4.77 5.71
N PHE A 454 -15.49 4.43 6.80
CA PHE A 454 -15.45 3.09 7.42
C PHE A 454 -16.89 2.65 7.73
N SER A 455 -17.14 1.34 7.68
CA SER A 455 -18.47 0.79 7.86
C SER A 455 -19.04 0.91 9.27
N ASP A 456 -18.17 1.07 10.27
CA ASP A 456 -18.56 1.33 11.64
C ASP A 456 -17.65 2.40 12.27
N GLY A 457 -18.05 2.88 13.43
CA GLY A 457 -17.37 3.96 14.14
C GLY A 457 -18.25 5.21 14.25
N PRO A 458 -17.69 6.32 14.74
CA PRO A 458 -18.41 7.58 14.83
C PRO A 458 -18.85 8.07 13.44
N GLU A 459 -20.08 8.48 13.31
CA GLU A 459 -20.52 9.15 12.08
C GLU A 459 -19.61 10.35 11.76
N PRO A 460 -19.21 10.51 10.48
CA PRO A 460 -18.50 11.70 10.02
C PRO A 460 -19.28 12.98 10.35
N ASP A 461 -18.59 14.00 10.83
CA ASP A 461 -19.19 15.28 11.11
C ASP A 461 -19.79 15.87 9.83
N ARG A 462 -21.12 15.98 9.76
CA ARG A 462 -21.87 16.42 8.58
C ARG A 462 -21.63 17.87 8.21
N ARG A 463 -20.97 18.65 9.07
CA ARG A 463 -20.58 20.04 8.76
C ARG A 463 -19.36 20.11 7.85
N ALA A 464 -18.58 19.01 7.73
CA ALA A 464 -17.45 18.89 6.82
C ALA A 464 -17.80 17.99 5.61
N ALA A 465 -17.14 18.24 4.49
CA ALA A 465 -17.15 17.35 3.35
C ALA A 465 -16.01 16.33 3.50
N TRP A 466 -16.37 15.05 3.44
CA TRP A 466 -15.45 13.93 3.58
C TRP A 466 -15.19 13.28 2.23
N GLY A 467 -13.96 12.91 1.96
CA GLY A 467 -13.61 12.19 0.73
C GLY A 467 -12.18 11.71 0.69
N THR A 468 -11.86 10.91 -0.32
CA THR A 468 -10.50 10.47 -0.59
C THR A 468 -9.80 11.35 -1.62
N TRP A 469 -8.47 11.33 -1.63
CA TRP A 469 -7.69 12.03 -2.66
C TRP A 469 -8.03 11.55 -4.08
N PRO A 470 -8.11 10.24 -4.37
CA PRO A 470 -8.58 9.75 -5.67
C PRO A 470 -9.96 10.29 -6.07
N GLN A 471 -10.90 10.36 -5.12
CA GLN A 471 -12.23 10.93 -5.35
C GLN A 471 -12.13 12.42 -5.74
N VAL A 472 -11.32 13.22 -5.04
CA VAL A 472 -11.11 14.63 -5.39
C VAL A 472 -10.56 14.77 -6.80
N LEU A 473 -9.54 13.97 -7.15
CA LEU A 473 -8.97 13.97 -8.50
C LEU A 473 -10.00 13.58 -9.57
N ARG A 474 -10.80 12.54 -9.32
CA ARG A 474 -11.88 12.13 -10.22
C ARG A 474 -12.91 13.24 -10.40
N LEU A 475 -13.34 13.88 -9.32
CA LEU A 475 -14.30 14.98 -9.37
C LEU A 475 -13.77 16.20 -10.14
N LEU A 476 -12.47 16.41 -10.17
CA LEU A 476 -11.81 17.49 -10.92
C LEU A 476 -11.22 17.00 -12.26
N ASP A 477 -11.51 15.77 -12.65
CA ASP A 477 -10.96 15.12 -13.86
C ASP A 477 -9.41 15.17 -13.91
N GLY A 478 -8.78 15.10 -12.74
CA GLY A 478 -7.33 15.18 -12.58
C GLY A 478 -6.72 16.53 -12.99
N GLN A 479 -7.53 17.58 -13.17
CA GLN A 479 -7.10 18.89 -13.63
C GLN A 479 -7.05 19.90 -12.49
N PRO A 480 -6.14 20.88 -12.54
CA PRO A 480 -6.18 22.03 -11.66
C PRO A 480 -7.50 22.81 -11.80
N VAL A 481 -7.92 23.41 -10.71
CA VAL A 481 -9.08 24.29 -10.67
C VAL A 481 -8.84 25.52 -11.58
N ARG A 482 -9.78 25.82 -12.46
CA ARG A 482 -9.64 26.91 -13.43
C ARG A 482 -10.01 28.27 -12.82
N ALA A 483 -9.33 29.33 -13.25
CA ALA A 483 -9.65 30.69 -12.86
C ALA A 483 -11.10 31.11 -13.20
N THR A 484 -11.68 30.48 -14.23
CA THR A 484 -13.06 30.73 -14.71
C THR A 484 -14.13 30.11 -13.84
N ASP A 485 -13.82 29.09 -13.03
CA ASP A 485 -14.81 28.40 -12.20
C ASP A 485 -15.51 29.37 -11.26
N ALA A 486 -16.84 29.28 -11.14
CA ALA A 486 -17.63 30.24 -10.38
C ALA A 486 -17.25 30.24 -8.89
N ASN A 487 -17.38 29.11 -8.22
CA ASN A 487 -16.94 28.89 -6.83
C ASN A 487 -16.47 27.46 -6.64
N PRO A 488 -15.17 27.17 -6.87
CA PRO A 488 -14.66 25.81 -6.88
C PRO A 488 -14.66 25.14 -5.50
N LEU A 489 -14.41 25.90 -4.41
CA LEU A 489 -14.46 25.34 -3.06
C LEU A 489 -15.89 24.92 -2.67
N ALA A 490 -16.89 25.74 -2.99
CA ALA A 490 -18.29 25.39 -2.77
C ALA A 490 -18.72 24.19 -3.62
N SER A 491 -18.28 24.17 -4.89
CA SER A 491 -18.56 23.05 -5.80
C SER A 491 -17.95 21.74 -5.30
N LEU A 492 -16.67 21.76 -4.90
CA LEU A 492 -16.00 20.59 -4.34
C LEU A 492 -16.68 20.11 -3.06
N PHE A 493 -17.02 21.03 -2.14
CA PHE A 493 -17.75 20.71 -0.91
C PHE A 493 -19.08 20.02 -1.22
N THR A 494 -19.88 20.60 -2.10
CA THR A 494 -21.20 20.05 -2.46
C THR A 494 -21.08 18.68 -3.14
N ARG A 495 -20.10 18.51 -4.02
CA ARG A 495 -19.89 17.25 -4.73
C ARG A 495 -19.45 16.15 -3.78
N LEU A 496 -18.49 16.40 -2.89
CA LEU A 496 -18.05 15.42 -1.89
C LEU A 496 -19.19 15.05 -0.91
N THR A 497 -19.98 16.04 -0.46
CA THR A 497 -21.11 15.79 0.45
C THR A 497 -22.21 14.94 -0.20
N LYS A 498 -22.43 15.10 -1.52
CA LYS A 498 -23.42 14.30 -2.26
C LYS A 498 -22.90 12.93 -2.68
N ASP A 499 -21.59 12.81 -2.87
CA ASP A 499 -20.94 11.64 -3.39
C ASP A 499 -20.39 10.72 -2.27
N VAL A 500 -21.14 10.63 -1.16
CA VAL A 500 -20.79 9.75 -0.05
C VAL A 500 -20.85 8.28 -0.50
N PRO A 501 -19.80 7.49 -0.30
CA PRO A 501 -19.77 6.12 -0.73
C PRO A 501 -20.80 5.25 0.01
N LEU A 502 -21.53 4.44 -0.74
CA LEU A 502 -22.35 3.38 -0.15
C LEU A 502 -21.44 2.22 0.28
N ILE A 503 -21.59 1.78 1.53
CA ILE A 503 -20.80 0.70 2.13
C ILE A 503 -21.47 -0.66 1.86
N HIS A 504 -21.86 -0.91 0.62
CA HIS A 504 -22.44 -2.20 0.25
C HIS A 504 -21.54 -2.90 -0.77
N PRO A 505 -21.16 -4.17 -0.52
CA PRO A 505 -20.46 -4.95 -1.53
C PRO A 505 -21.32 -5.07 -2.78
N PRO A 506 -20.73 -5.07 -3.98
CA PRO A 506 -21.46 -5.37 -5.21
C PRO A 506 -22.07 -6.76 -5.10
N ALA A 507 -23.33 -6.89 -5.50
CA ALA A 507 -23.95 -8.19 -5.64
C ALA A 507 -23.26 -8.92 -6.80
N GLY A 508 -22.62 -10.06 -6.55
CA GLY A 508 -22.13 -10.90 -7.64
C GLY A 508 -20.80 -11.63 -7.46
N ASP A 509 -20.03 -11.35 -6.41
CA ASP A 509 -18.81 -12.13 -6.19
C ASP A 509 -19.16 -13.54 -5.69
N SER A 510 -18.66 -14.55 -6.40
CA SER A 510 -18.84 -15.96 -6.00
C SER A 510 -18.04 -16.26 -4.73
N PRO A 511 -18.55 -17.13 -3.84
CA PRO A 511 -17.77 -17.64 -2.74
C PRO A 511 -16.47 -18.25 -3.22
N ARG A 512 -15.41 -18.04 -2.47
CA ARG A 512 -14.08 -18.58 -2.77
C ARG A 512 -13.72 -19.69 -1.82
N GLU A 513 -13.26 -20.81 -2.37
CA GLU A 513 -12.79 -21.95 -1.61
C GLU A 513 -11.28 -21.94 -1.45
N ILE A 514 -10.80 -22.21 -0.24
CA ILE A 514 -9.39 -22.33 0.15
C ILE A 514 -9.20 -23.72 0.76
N ILE A 515 -8.20 -24.45 0.28
CA ILE A 515 -7.88 -25.80 0.76
C ILE A 515 -6.72 -25.73 1.75
N ILE A 516 -6.91 -26.24 2.96
CA ILE A 516 -5.93 -26.24 4.04
C ILE A 516 -5.72 -27.69 4.48
N GLY A 517 -4.88 -28.41 3.75
CA GLY A 517 -4.70 -29.83 3.98
C GLY A 517 -5.97 -30.62 3.66
N ASP A 518 -6.57 -31.20 4.69
CA ASP A 518 -7.85 -31.91 4.62
C ASP A 518 -9.05 -31.02 5.08
N ALA A 519 -8.78 -29.77 5.40
CA ALA A 519 -9.81 -28.79 5.73
C ALA A 519 -10.17 -27.91 4.53
N ARG A 520 -11.41 -27.42 4.52
CA ARG A 520 -11.94 -26.55 3.49
C ARG A 520 -12.49 -25.27 4.12
N LEU A 521 -12.07 -24.11 3.62
CA LEU A 521 -12.54 -22.81 4.06
C LEU A 521 -13.19 -22.08 2.90
N THR A 522 -14.48 -21.80 3.00
CA THR A 522 -15.23 -20.99 2.04
C THR A 522 -15.32 -19.54 2.53
N VAL A 523 -14.82 -18.61 1.73
CA VAL A 523 -14.88 -17.17 2.01
C VAL A 523 -15.98 -16.54 1.18
N HIS A 524 -16.96 -15.96 1.86
CA HIS A 524 -18.11 -15.30 1.24
C HIS A 524 -17.85 -13.79 1.19
N PRO A 525 -17.74 -13.20 -0.01
CA PRO A 525 -17.41 -11.77 -0.17
C PRO A 525 -18.58 -10.84 0.15
N SER A 526 -19.80 -11.37 0.23
CA SER A 526 -21.00 -10.56 0.37
C SER A 526 -21.67 -10.71 1.74
N TYR A 527 -22.01 -9.57 2.35
CA TYR A 527 -22.79 -9.47 3.57
C TYR A 527 -24.23 -9.97 3.41
N ALA A 528 -24.82 -9.84 2.21
CA ALA A 528 -26.20 -10.25 1.94
C ALA A 528 -26.40 -11.77 2.12
N ALA A 529 -25.40 -12.60 1.81
CA ALA A 529 -25.46 -14.04 2.02
C ALA A 529 -25.58 -14.43 3.51
N PHE A 530 -24.96 -13.65 4.39
CA PHE A 530 -25.00 -13.88 5.84
C PHE A 530 -26.39 -13.62 6.43
N GLN A 531 -27.08 -12.55 6.04
CA GLN A 531 -28.44 -12.25 6.54
C GLN A 531 -29.44 -13.33 6.16
N THR A 532 -29.30 -13.92 4.98
CA THR A 532 -30.20 -14.98 4.50
C THR A 532 -29.98 -16.28 5.29
N ASN A 533 -28.75 -16.65 5.59
CA ASN A 533 -28.42 -17.85 6.36
C ASN A 533 -28.77 -17.72 7.86
N ALA A 534 -28.48 -16.55 8.47
CA ALA A 534 -28.85 -16.30 9.87
C ALA A 534 -30.37 -16.30 10.08
N ALA A 535 -31.15 -15.82 9.11
CA ALA A 535 -32.62 -15.89 9.15
C ALA A 535 -33.13 -17.34 9.06
N ASN A 536 -32.45 -18.22 8.31
CA ASN A 536 -32.80 -19.63 8.18
C ASN A 536 -32.39 -20.47 9.41
N GLU A 537 -31.35 -20.10 10.15
CA GLU A 537 -30.94 -20.76 11.40
C GLU A 537 -31.90 -20.44 12.56
N HIS A 538 -32.49 -19.24 12.59
CA HIS A 538 -33.50 -18.89 13.60
C HIS A 538 -34.91 -19.50 13.31
N MET A 539 -35.10 -20.07 12.13
CA MET A 539 -36.34 -20.79 11.76
C MET A 539 -36.21 -22.33 11.86
N ARG A 540 -35.05 -22.85 12.24
CA ARG A 540 -34.84 -24.26 12.60
C ARG A 540 -34.63 -24.39 14.11
#